data_e9b7c6e532c5fb706a848f77f3e5095d
#
_entry.id   e9b7c6e532c5fb706a848f77f3e5095d
#
_cell.length_a   1.000
_cell.length_b   1.000
_cell.length_c   1.000
_cell.angle_alpha   90.00
_cell.angle_beta   90.00
_cell.angle_gamma   90.00
#
_symmetry.space_group_name_H-M   'P 1'
#
loop_
_entity.id
_entity.type
_entity.pdbx_description
1 polymer ?
#
loop_
_entity_poly.entity_id
_entity_poly.type
_entity_poly.pdbx_seq_one_letter_code
_entity_poly.pdbx_strand_id
1 'polypeptide(L)'
;IAVGDSFEIELAVLNVLKNALKAAKNSLNPQTSVSVTAQKHMWKITITDNGPKISEEIFSALGRPTSTSKKDGLGVGLSIVLSIIENNGGHLTFRQIEPNGIAVDLFVKKKEE
;
A
#
# COMPACT_ATOMS: atom_id res chain seq x y z
N ILE A 1 5.70 -18.42 -4.06
CA ILE A 1 4.90 -17.79 -5.10
C ILE A 1 3.51 -17.47 -4.57
N ALA A 2 2.97 -16.34 -4.96
CA ALA A 2 1.66 -15.91 -4.53
C ALA A 2 0.56 -16.59 -5.34
N VAL A 3 -0.59 -16.81 -4.70
CA VAL A 3 -1.80 -17.25 -5.39
C VAL A 3 -2.51 -16.00 -5.92
N GLY A 4 -3.06 -16.09 -7.11
CA GLY A 4 -3.80 -15.02 -7.73
C GLY A 4 -3.17 -14.61 -9.05
N ASP A 5 -3.71 -13.56 -9.62
CA ASP A 5 -3.22 -13.05 -10.90
C ASP A 5 -1.96 -12.25 -10.66
N SER A 6 -0.82 -12.76 -11.12
CA SER A 6 0.47 -12.10 -10.90
C SER A 6 0.52 -10.71 -11.53
N PHE A 7 -0.13 -10.52 -12.67
CA PHE A 7 -0.18 -9.20 -13.30
C PHE A 7 -0.94 -8.20 -12.44
N GLU A 8 -2.07 -8.63 -11.88
CA GLU A 8 -2.86 -7.77 -11.00
C GLU A 8 -2.10 -7.42 -9.72
N ILE A 9 -1.40 -8.40 -9.15
CA ILE A 9 -0.61 -8.18 -7.93
C ILE A 9 0.53 -7.19 -8.22
N GLU A 10 1.22 -7.36 -9.35
CA GLU A 10 2.25 -6.41 -9.77
C GLU A 10 1.68 -5.01 -9.93
N LEU A 11 0.49 -4.89 -10.52
CA LEU A 11 -0.17 -3.60 -10.70
C LEU A 11 -0.49 -2.97 -9.34
N ALA A 12 -0.96 -3.76 -8.39
CA ALA A 12 -1.25 -3.27 -7.04
C ALA A 12 0.01 -2.75 -6.35
N VAL A 13 1.09 -3.53 -6.39
CA VAL A 13 2.37 -3.14 -5.80
C VAL A 13 2.89 -1.85 -6.45
N LEU A 14 2.82 -1.78 -7.77
CA LEU A 14 3.30 -0.60 -8.51
C LEU A 14 2.51 0.64 -8.14
N ASN A 15 1.19 0.53 -7.98
CA ASN A 15 0.36 1.67 -7.60
C ASN A 15 0.70 2.16 -6.19
N VAL A 16 0.90 1.25 -5.25
CA VAL A 16 1.29 1.63 -3.88
C VAL A 16 2.67 2.27 -3.89
N LEU A 17 3.59 1.72 -4.65
CA LEU A 17 4.94 2.28 -4.75
C LEU A 17 4.93 3.68 -5.36
N LYS A 18 4.13 3.90 -6.39
CA LYS A 18 3.98 5.24 -6.98
C LYS A 18 3.46 6.24 -5.96
N ASN A 19 2.49 5.84 -5.15
CA ASN A 19 1.96 6.72 -4.10
C ASN A 19 3.04 7.04 -3.07
N ALA A 20 3.83 6.03 -2.68
CA ALA A 20 4.92 6.23 -1.72
C ALA A 20 5.97 7.20 -2.27
N LEU A 21 6.37 7.03 -3.52
CA LEU A 21 7.34 7.91 -4.16
C LEU A 21 6.80 9.34 -4.24
N LYS A 22 5.53 9.49 -4.57
CA LYS A 22 4.89 10.80 -4.66
C LYS A 22 4.84 11.46 -3.29
N ALA A 23 4.50 10.72 -2.25
CA ALA A 23 4.45 11.24 -0.89
C ALA A 23 5.84 11.68 -0.40
N ALA A 24 6.85 10.86 -0.66
CA ALA A 24 8.21 11.15 -0.22
C ALA A 24 8.85 12.32 -0.96
N LYS A 25 8.38 12.63 -2.15
CA LYS A 25 8.96 13.66 -3.01
C LYS A 25 9.12 15.02 -2.32
N ASN A 26 8.21 15.34 -1.42
CA ASN A 26 8.22 16.62 -0.71
C ASN A 26 9.04 16.61 0.58
N SER A 27 9.65 15.49 0.90
CA SER A 27 10.51 15.37 2.07
C SER A 27 11.88 15.97 1.77
N LEU A 28 12.57 16.43 2.83
CA LEU A 28 13.93 16.96 2.69
C LEU A 28 14.90 15.87 2.21
N ASN A 29 14.67 14.65 2.63
CA ASN A 29 15.49 13.52 2.25
C ASN A 29 14.56 12.37 1.86
N PRO A 30 14.00 12.40 0.63
CA PRO A 30 13.01 11.42 0.23
C PRO A 30 13.50 9.99 0.36
N GLN A 31 12.73 9.16 1.05
CA GLN A 31 13.03 7.75 1.22
C GLN A 31 11.78 6.91 1.04
N THR A 32 11.91 5.84 0.27
CA THR A 32 10.90 4.81 0.14
C THR A 32 11.57 3.46 0.28
N SER A 33 10.86 2.49 0.78
CA SER A 33 11.40 1.15 0.88
C SER A 33 10.34 0.11 0.54
N VAL A 34 10.80 -1.04 0.07
CA VAL A 34 9.94 -2.19 -0.19
C VAL A 34 10.61 -3.38 0.47
N SER A 35 9.85 -4.11 1.26
CA SER A 35 10.34 -5.35 1.86
C SER A 35 9.30 -6.43 1.72
N VAL A 36 9.75 -7.68 1.67
CA VAL A 36 8.88 -8.84 1.57
C VAL A 36 9.21 -9.78 2.70
N THR A 37 8.20 -10.18 3.46
CA THR A 37 8.35 -11.09 4.57
C THR A 37 7.45 -12.29 4.35
N ALA A 38 8.00 -13.49 4.50
CA ALA A 38 7.24 -14.72 4.41
C ALA A 38 6.55 -14.99 5.74
N GLN A 39 5.26 -15.23 5.70
CA GLN A 39 4.47 -15.71 6.83
C GLN A 39 3.96 -17.09 6.48
N LYS A 40 3.28 -17.76 7.42
CA LYS A 40 2.88 -19.14 7.23
C LYS A 40 2.08 -19.39 5.95
N HIS A 41 1.05 -18.59 5.72
CA HIS A 41 0.15 -18.76 4.57
C HIS A 41 0.13 -17.55 3.65
N MET A 42 0.91 -16.52 3.97
CA MET A 42 0.84 -15.25 3.27
C MET A 42 2.23 -14.71 3.00
N TRP A 43 2.35 -13.92 1.95
CA TRP A 43 3.48 -13.01 1.77
C TRP A 43 3.03 -11.65 2.26
N LYS A 44 3.88 -10.98 3.01
CA LYS A 44 3.64 -9.61 3.45
C LYS A 44 4.60 -8.69 2.71
N ILE A 45 4.05 -7.83 1.88
CA ILE A 45 4.82 -6.84 1.13
C ILE A 45 4.60 -5.50 1.81
N THR A 46 5.66 -4.92 2.34
CA THR A 46 5.58 -3.64 3.06
C THR A 46 6.25 -2.56 2.23
N ILE A 47 5.51 -1.50 1.96
CA ILE A 47 6.01 -0.35 1.21
C ILE A 47 5.91 0.86 2.14
N THR A 48 7.05 1.50 2.40
CA THR A 48 7.10 2.64 3.29
C THR A 48 7.55 3.91 2.58
N ASP A 49 7.13 5.04 3.10
CA ASP A 49 7.62 6.34 2.65
C ASP A 49 7.88 7.22 3.88
N ASN A 50 8.62 8.30 3.66
CA ASN A 50 8.84 9.31 4.69
C ASN A 50 8.17 10.64 4.29
N GLY A 51 7.02 10.55 3.65
CA GLY A 51 6.24 11.73 3.31
C GLY A 51 5.70 12.45 4.53
N PRO A 52 4.98 13.55 4.32
CA PRO A 52 4.47 14.34 5.43
C PRO A 52 3.45 13.55 6.25
N LYS A 53 3.37 13.90 7.54
CA LYS A 53 2.37 13.31 8.41
C LYS A 53 0.99 13.74 7.92
N ILE A 54 0.07 12.78 7.84
CA ILE A 54 -1.31 13.06 7.46
C ILE A 54 -2.20 13.06 8.69
N SER A 55 -3.34 13.74 8.58
CA SER A 55 -4.30 13.80 9.68
C SER A 55 -4.92 12.43 9.94
N GLU A 56 -5.43 12.23 11.14
CA GLU A 56 -6.14 11.01 11.47
C GLU A 56 -7.36 10.79 10.58
N GLU A 57 -8.02 11.87 10.21
CA GLU A 57 -9.16 11.81 9.32
C GLU A 57 -8.79 11.25 7.96
N ILE A 58 -7.72 11.74 7.37
CA ILE A 58 -7.23 11.23 6.09
C ILE A 58 -6.75 9.79 6.25
N PHE A 59 -6.00 9.51 7.31
CA PHE A 59 -5.48 8.18 7.55
C PHE A 59 -6.60 7.15 7.67
N SER A 60 -7.64 7.45 8.44
CA SER A 60 -8.74 6.51 8.63
C SER A 60 -9.59 6.30 7.37
N ALA A 61 -9.46 7.19 6.40
CA ALA A 61 -10.16 7.07 5.11
C ALA A 61 -9.37 6.30 4.06
N LEU A 62 -8.11 5.98 4.34
CA LEU A 62 -7.28 5.27 3.35
C LEU A 62 -7.89 3.92 2.98
N GLY A 63 -7.84 3.60 1.70
CA GLY A 63 -8.35 2.34 1.19
C GLY A 63 -9.85 2.26 1.00
N ARG A 64 -10.60 3.28 1.40
CA ARG A 64 -12.05 3.29 1.20
C ARG A 64 -12.39 3.81 -0.19
N PRO A 65 -13.34 3.17 -0.88
CA PRO A 65 -13.73 3.62 -2.23
C PRO A 65 -14.23 5.06 -2.29
N THR A 66 -14.79 5.55 -1.20
CA THR A 66 -15.35 6.90 -1.13
C THR A 66 -14.33 7.96 -0.70
N SER A 67 -13.13 7.56 -0.36
CA SER A 67 -12.08 8.47 0.06
C SER A 67 -11.44 9.11 -1.15
N THR A 68 -12.21 9.85 -1.90
CA THR A 68 -11.71 10.41 -3.14
C THR A 68 -11.09 11.75 -2.95
N SER A 69 -9.93 11.79 -2.43
CA SER A 69 -9.21 13.03 -2.58
C SER A 69 -8.34 12.92 -3.82
N LYS A 70 -8.89 13.31 -4.96
CA LYS A 70 -8.12 13.42 -6.19
C LYS A 70 -6.95 14.38 -6.01
N LYS A 71 -7.10 15.31 -5.09
CA LYS A 71 -6.05 16.28 -4.78
C LYS A 71 -4.81 15.63 -4.21
N ASP A 72 -4.99 14.56 -3.44
CA ASP A 72 -3.88 13.87 -2.81
C ASP A 72 -3.36 12.74 -3.68
N GLY A 73 -4.09 12.37 -4.72
CA GLY A 73 -3.72 11.30 -5.60
C GLY A 73 -3.74 9.92 -4.94
N LEU A 74 -4.34 9.82 -3.74
CA LEU A 74 -4.34 8.57 -2.96
C LEU A 74 -5.64 7.79 -3.12
N GLY A 75 -6.77 8.47 -3.32
CA GLY A 75 -8.07 7.84 -3.26
C GLY A 75 -8.31 6.78 -4.32
N VAL A 76 -8.18 7.14 -5.59
CA VAL A 76 -8.51 6.25 -6.71
C VAL A 76 -7.52 5.09 -6.79
N GLY A 77 -6.23 5.39 -6.69
CA GLY A 77 -5.20 4.37 -6.78
C GLY A 77 -5.34 3.32 -5.69
N LEU A 78 -5.59 3.73 -4.45
CA LEU A 78 -5.74 2.80 -3.34
C LEU A 78 -7.03 1.99 -3.42
N SER A 79 -8.10 2.56 -3.97
CA SER A 79 -9.34 1.80 -4.19
C SER A 79 -9.11 0.63 -5.14
N ILE A 80 -8.36 0.87 -6.21
CA ILE A 80 -8.02 -0.16 -7.19
C ILE A 80 -7.16 -1.23 -6.53
N VAL A 81 -6.16 -0.81 -5.76
CA VAL A 81 -5.28 -1.74 -5.04
C VAL A 81 -6.09 -2.62 -4.10
N LEU A 82 -6.99 -2.01 -3.32
CA LEU A 82 -7.83 -2.75 -2.38
C LEU A 82 -8.66 -3.80 -3.10
N SER A 83 -9.29 -3.42 -4.21
CA SER A 83 -10.10 -4.35 -5.01
C SER A 83 -9.26 -5.53 -5.52
N ILE A 84 -8.08 -5.26 -6.06
CA ILE A 84 -7.20 -6.30 -6.58
C ILE A 84 -6.80 -7.26 -5.47
N ILE A 85 -6.35 -6.73 -4.35
CA ILE A 85 -5.85 -7.54 -3.24
C ILE A 85 -6.97 -8.39 -2.65
N GLU A 86 -8.14 -7.82 -2.44
CA GLU A 86 -9.30 -8.58 -1.94
C GLU A 86 -9.75 -9.66 -2.91
N ASN A 87 -9.77 -9.34 -4.20
CA ASN A 87 -10.15 -10.33 -5.23
C ASN A 87 -9.16 -11.49 -5.32
N ASN A 88 -7.92 -11.27 -4.86
CA ASN A 88 -6.90 -12.30 -4.85
C ASN A 88 -6.70 -12.93 -3.47
N GLY A 89 -7.67 -12.75 -2.58
CA GLY A 89 -7.69 -13.42 -1.28
C GLY A 89 -6.78 -12.84 -0.22
N GLY A 90 -6.31 -11.62 -0.43
CA GLY A 90 -5.45 -10.95 0.53
C GLY A 90 -6.14 -9.79 1.22
N HIS A 91 -5.34 -8.97 1.87
CA HIS A 91 -5.85 -7.76 2.51
C HIS A 91 -4.73 -6.72 2.63
N LEU A 92 -5.14 -5.48 2.92
CA LEU A 92 -4.24 -4.35 3.13
C LEU A 92 -4.34 -3.86 4.56
N THR A 93 -3.22 -3.38 5.10
CA THR A 93 -3.23 -2.59 6.33
C THR A 93 -2.36 -1.36 6.12
N PHE A 94 -2.66 -0.32 6.89
CA PHE A 94 -1.92 0.94 6.84
C PHE A 94 -1.43 1.26 8.23
N ARG A 95 -0.20 1.78 8.33
CA ARG A 95 0.37 2.20 9.61
C ARG A 95 1.02 3.56 9.43
N GLN A 96 0.87 4.43 10.41
CA GLN A 96 1.61 5.68 10.42
C GLN A 96 2.99 5.43 11.03
N ILE A 97 4.01 6.05 10.44
CA ILE A 97 5.38 5.96 10.92
C ILE A 97 5.72 7.26 11.63
N GLU A 98 6.29 7.17 12.82
CA GLU A 98 6.76 8.34 13.54
C GLU A 98 8.18 8.69 13.10
N PRO A 99 8.53 9.96 12.92
CA PRO A 99 7.67 11.14 13.11
C PRO A 99 6.77 11.44 11.91
N ASN A 100 7.01 10.82 10.76
CA ASN A 100 6.23 11.05 9.55
C ASN A 100 6.38 9.88 8.60
N GLY A 101 5.39 9.72 7.72
CA GLY A 101 5.40 8.67 6.74
C GLY A 101 4.32 7.63 6.97
N ILE A 102 4.17 6.76 5.98
CA ILE A 102 3.15 5.69 6.00
C ILE A 102 3.79 4.39 5.57
N ALA A 103 3.38 3.32 6.21
CA ALA A 103 3.67 1.96 5.77
C ALA A 103 2.37 1.34 5.27
N VAL A 104 2.42 0.75 4.08
CA VAL A 104 1.32 -0.01 3.52
C VAL A 104 1.75 -1.46 3.49
N ASP A 105 1.00 -2.32 4.14
CA ASP A 105 1.27 -3.75 4.15
C ASP A 105 0.25 -4.45 3.25
N LEU A 106 0.75 -5.09 2.20
CA LEU A 106 -0.08 -5.89 1.30
C LEU A 106 0.13 -7.36 1.66
N PHE A 107 -0.97 -8.04 1.99
CA PHE A 107 -0.91 -9.46 2.31
C PHE A 107 -1.51 -10.22 1.14
N VAL A 108 -0.74 -11.13 0.57
CA VAL A 108 -1.19 -11.99 -0.53
C VAL A 108 -0.96 -13.43 -0.16
N LYS A 109 -1.86 -14.32 -0.57
CA LYS A 109 -1.75 -15.73 -0.24
C LYS A 109 -0.57 -16.38 -0.92
N LYS A 110 0.12 -17.26 -0.21
CA LYS A 110 1.12 -18.13 -0.81
C LYS A 110 0.42 -19.22 -1.60
N LYS A 111 1.07 -19.63 -2.67
CA LYS A 111 0.61 -20.79 -3.41
C LYS A 111 0.87 -22.02 -2.57
N GLU A 112 -0.18 -22.80 -2.32
CA GLU A 112 -0.06 -24.07 -1.61
C GLU A 112 0.26 -25.16 -2.61
N GLU A 113 1.21 -26.00 -2.24
CA GLU A 113 1.62 -27.14 -3.07
C GLU A 113 1.11 -28.43 -2.48
#